data_e16c623c1bb8a0fa03d2a0868061b4d7
#
_entry.id   e16c623c1bb8a0fa03d2a0868061b4d7
#
_cell.length_a   1.000
_cell.length_b   1.000
_cell.length_c   1.000
_cell.angle_alpha   90.00
_cell.angle_beta   90.00
_cell.angle_gamma   90.00
#
_symmetry.space_group_name_H-M   'P 1'
#
loop_
_entity.id
_entity.type
_entity.pdbx_description
1 polymer ?
#
loop_
_entity_poly.entity_id
_entity_poly.type
_entity_poly.pdbx_seq_one_letter_code
_entity_poly.pdbx_strand_id
1 'polypeptide(L)'
;MANVQNIERTNLQAFMRGLFMGAGSINNPEKKYHLECKTRDVNGVKSIVDTMKLNDIILKQRENVLYIKEGEEISKFLAFIEAVKSVMKFEEIRVERQMNNKVNRLVNCETANLNKVLNASVEQINAIKKLKENGKFEKMEDGLKE
;
A
#
# COMPACT_ATOMS: atom_id res chain seq x y z
N MET A 1 -16.36 -29.63 -22.96
CA MET A 1 -16.79 -28.21 -22.76
C MET A 1 -15.93 -27.41 -21.79
N ALA A 2 -15.38 -28.02 -20.76
CA ALA A 2 -14.37 -27.35 -19.91
C ALA A 2 -13.11 -26.89 -20.68
N ASN A 3 -12.84 -27.55 -21.82
CA ASN A 3 -11.67 -27.29 -22.63
C ASN A 3 -11.68 -25.98 -23.42
N VAL A 4 -12.87 -25.50 -23.82
CA VAL A 4 -13.00 -24.28 -24.64
C VAL A 4 -12.67 -23.03 -23.81
N GLN A 5 -13.20 -22.94 -22.59
CA GLN A 5 -12.91 -21.82 -21.68
C GLN A 5 -11.43 -21.79 -21.26
N ASN A 6 -10.83 -22.97 -21.06
CA ASN A 6 -9.42 -23.07 -20.76
C ASN A 6 -8.52 -22.68 -21.93
N ILE A 7 -8.90 -23.02 -23.14
CA ILE A 7 -8.19 -22.63 -24.37
C ILE A 7 -8.27 -21.11 -24.57
N GLU A 8 -9.44 -20.52 -24.40
CA GLU A 8 -9.62 -19.06 -24.49
C GLU A 8 -8.80 -18.33 -23.44
N ARG A 9 -8.80 -18.82 -22.20
CA ARG A 9 -7.98 -18.25 -21.13
C ARG A 9 -6.49 -18.37 -21.43
N THR A 10 -6.02 -19.51 -21.90
CA THR A 10 -4.62 -19.73 -22.28
C THR A 10 -4.20 -18.82 -23.42
N ASN A 11 -5.05 -18.62 -24.41
CA ASN A 11 -4.81 -17.69 -25.52
C ASN A 11 -4.75 -16.24 -25.04
N LEU A 12 -5.62 -15.85 -24.12
CA LEU A 12 -5.61 -14.53 -23.51
C LEU A 12 -4.33 -14.31 -22.69
N GLN A 13 -3.91 -15.31 -21.91
CA GLN A 13 -2.65 -15.25 -21.17
C GLN A 13 -1.46 -15.06 -22.10
N ALA A 14 -1.40 -15.81 -23.18
CA ALA A 14 -0.34 -15.69 -24.18
C ALA A 14 -0.34 -14.31 -24.86
N PHE A 15 -1.54 -13.80 -25.20
CA PHE A 15 -1.71 -12.48 -25.79
C PHE A 15 -1.25 -11.38 -24.85
N MET A 16 -1.69 -11.41 -23.60
CA MET A 16 -1.33 -10.40 -22.59
C MET A 16 0.17 -10.46 -22.24
N ARG A 17 0.74 -11.65 -22.21
CA ARG A 17 2.18 -11.84 -22.02
C ARG A 17 2.96 -11.18 -23.15
N GLY A 18 2.57 -11.43 -24.39
CA GLY A 18 3.20 -10.82 -25.58
C GLY A 18 3.06 -9.30 -25.58
N LEU A 19 1.87 -8.79 -25.28
CA LEU A 19 1.61 -7.36 -25.19
C LEU A 19 2.49 -6.70 -24.12
N PHE A 20 2.56 -7.29 -22.95
CA PHE A 20 3.38 -6.75 -21.84
C PHE A 20 4.88 -6.81 -22.16
N MET A 21 5.36 -7.89 -22.74
CA MET A 21 6.77 -8.00 -23.14
C MET A 21 7.16 -7.01 -24.23
N GLY A 22 6.24 -6.71 -25.15
CA GLY A 22 6.51 -5.79 -26.25
C GLY A 22 6.33 -4.32 -25.92
N ALA A 23 5.35 -3.98 -25.08
CA ALA A 23 4.95 -2.60 -24.85
C ALA A 23 4.62 -2.28 -23.38
N GLY A 24 4.90 -3.22 -22.48
CA GLY A 24 4.64 -3.05 -21.06
C GLY A 24 5.80 -2.45 -20.29
N SER A 25 5.48 -1.81 -19.19
CA SER A 25 6.47 -1.36 -18.20
C SER A 25 5.90 -1.47 -16.79
N ILE A 26 6.79 -1.68 -15.84
CA ILE A 26 6.45 -1.73 -14.42
C ILE A 26 7.44 -0.86 -13.65
N ASN A 27 6.93 -0.02 -12.75
CA ASN A 27 7.78 0.80 -11.91
C ASN A 27 8.38 -0.03 -10.77
N ASN A 28 9.48 0.45 -10.22
CA ASN A 28 10.05 -0.15 -9.02
C ASN A 28 9.02 -0.12 -7.88
N PRO A 29 8.58 -1.30 -7.37
CA PRO A 29 7.55 -1.38 -6.34
C PRO A 29 7.95 -0.78 -4.98
N GLU A 30 9.24 -0.56 -4.74
CA GLU A 30 9.72 0.16 -3.56
C GLU A 30 9.29 1.62 -3.56
N LYS A 31 9.17 2.21 -4.74
CA LYS A 31 8.82 3.62 -4.93
C LYS A 31 7.32 3.81 -5.17
N LYS A 32 6.77 3.11 -6.14
CA LYS A 32 5.40 3.32 -6.61
C LYS A 32 4.85 2.07 -7.30
N TYR A 33 3.59 1.75 -7.00
CA TYR A 33 2.87 0.71 -7.74
C TYR A 33 2.32 1.30 -9.03
N HIS A 34 2.89 0.91 -10.15
CA HIS A 34 2.41 1.29 -11.47
C HIS A 34 2.87 0.29 -12.51
N LEU A 35 1.92 -0.30 -13.21
CA LEU A 35 2.14 -1.17 -14.35
C LEU A 35 1.33 -0.59 -15.50
N GLU A 36 1.93 -0.51 -16.68
CA GLU A 36 1.23 -0.03 -17.87
C GLU A 36 1.61 -0.81 -19.12
N CYS A 37 0.67 -0.89 -20.05
CA CYS A 37 0.88 -1.43 -21.40
C CYS A 37 0.29 -0.45 -22.41
N LYS A 38 1.04 -0.12 -23.43
CA LYS A 38 0.55 0.69 -24.54
C LYS A 38 0.06 -0.22 -25.66
N THR A 39 -1.08 0.09 -26.23
CA THR A 39 -1.60 -0.61 -27.40
C THR A 39 -1.64 0.33 -28.60
N ARG A 40 -1.57 -0.24 -29.80
CA ARG A 40 -1.76 0.54 -31.04
C ARG A 40 -3.22 0.64 -31.43
N ASP A 41 -4.03 -0.31 -30.99
CA ASP A 41 -5.44 -0.39 -31.31
C ASP A 41 -6.29 0.17 -30.16
N VAL A 42 -6.70 1.42 -30.31
CA VAL A 42 -7.57 2.11 -29.34
C VAL A 42 -8.95 1.45 -29.25
N ASN A 43 -9.44 0.90 -30.36
CA ASN A 43 -10.76 0.26 -30.40
C ASN A 43 -10.77 -1.10 -29.69
N GLY A 44 -9.67 -1.83 -29.72
CA GLY A 44 -9.53 -3.11 -29.04
C GLY A 44 -9.31 -3.03 -27.54
N VAL A 45 -8.91 -1.88 -27.03
CA VAL A 45 -8.55 -1.69 -25.61
C VAL A 45 -9.73 -2.00 -24.68
N LYS A 46 -10.92 -1.53 -25.02
CA LYS A 46 -12.12 -1.77 -24.22
C LYS A 46 -12.45 -3.27 -24.13
N SER A 47 -12.32 -3.98 -25.23
CA SER A 47 -12.52 -5.43 -25.27
C SER A 47 -11.51 -6.15 -24.36
N ILE A 48 -10.26 -5.74 -24.37
CA ILE A 48 -9.22 -6.28 -23.48
C ILE A 48 -9.59 -6.04 -22.01
N VAL A 49 -9.97 -4.82 -21.65
CA VAL A 49 -10.39 -4.46 -20.29
C VAL A 49 -11.55 -5.34 -19.83
N ASP A 50 -12.58 -5.48 -20.66
CA ASP A 50 -13.77 -6.28 -20.32
C ASP A 50 -13.42 -7.77 -20.18
N THR A 51 -12.59 -8.30 -21.05
CA THR A 51 -12.18 -9.71 -21.01
C THR A 51 -11.29 -9.99 -19.80
N MET A 52 -10.39 -9.08 -19.44
CA MET A 52 -9.57 -9.21 -18.25
C MET A 52 -10.38 -9.11 -16.96
N LYS A 53 -11.42 -8.30 -16.95
CA LYS A 53 -12.35 -8.21 -15.82
C LYS A 53 -13.10 -9.53 -15.60
N LEU A 54 -13.44 -10.25 -16.65
CA LEU A 54 -14.04 -11.60 -16.55
C LEU A 54 -13.07 -12.62 -15.92
N ASN A 55 -11.77 -12.35 -15.98
CA ASN A 55 -10.73 -13.15 -15.34
C ASN A 55 -10.26 -12.58 -14.00
N ASP A 56 -11.08 -11.73 -13.38
CA ASP A 56 -10.85 -11.13 -12.07
C ASP A 56 -9.62 -10.20 -12.01
N ILE A 57 -9.29 -9.58 -13.14
CA ILE A 57 -8.19 -8.60 -13.21
C ILE A 57 -8.76 -7.28 -13.71
N ILE A 58 -8.63 -6.24 -12.89
CA ILE A 58 -9.14 -4.91 -13.18
C ILE A 58 -8.04 -4.05 -13.80
N LEU A 59 -8.15 -3.84 -15.12
CA LEU A 59 -7.32 -2.90 -15.85
C LEU A 59 -8.05 -1.56 -15.99
N LYS A 60 -7.33 -0.48 -15.79
CA LYS A 60 -7.80 0.87 -16.09
C LYS A 60 -7.31 1.29 -17.46
N GLN A 61 -8.06 2.13 -18.12
CA GLN A 61 -7.78 2.60 -19.47
C GLN A 61 -7.66 4.12 -19.50
N ARG A 62 -6.64 4.59 -20.21
CA ARG A 62 -6.50 6.00 -20.56
C ARG A 62 -5.98 6.08 -21.99
N GLU A 63 -6.88 6.49 -22.92
CA GLU A 63 -6.58 6.49 -24.35
C GLU A 63 -6.15 5.09 -24.83
N ASN A 64 -4.94 4.93 -25.29
CA ASN A 64 -4.34 3.67 -25.74
C ASN A 64 -3.46 2.98 -24.68
N VAL A 65 -3.52 3.42 -23.44
CA VAL A 65 -2.74 2.87 -22.35
C VAL A 65 -3.64 2.11 -21.38
N LEU A 66 -3.27 0.87 -21.10
CA LEU A 66 -3.84 0.06 -20.02
C LEU A 66 -2.91 0.17 -18.82
N TYR A 67 -3.45 0.43 -17.63
CA TYR A 67 -2.62 0.59 -16.44
C TYR A 67 -3.28 0.02 -15.17
N ILE A 68 -2.43 -0.32 -14.22
CA ILE A 68 -2.81 -0.77 -12.88
C ILE A 68 -1.98 0.00 -11.86
N LYS A 69 -2.61 0.52 -10.81
CA LYS A 69 -1.96 1.26 -9.72
C LYS A 69 -2.04 0.57 -8.36
N GLU A 70 -2.87 -0.45 -8.24
CA GLU A 70 -3.03 -1.22 -7.01
C GLU A 70 -2.06 -2.41 -6.98
N GLY A 71 -1.30 -2.57 -5.88
CA GLY A 71 -0.30 -3.62 -5.74
C GLY A 71 -0.89 -5.03 -5.85
N GLU A 72 -2.07 -5.26 -5.30
CA GLU A 72 -2.76 -6.55 -5.38
C GLU A 72 -3.13 -6.91 -6.83
N GLU A 73 -3.64 -5.93 -7.58
CA GLU A 73 -4.01 -6.15 -8.99
C GLU A 73 -2.78 -6.36 -9.88
N ILE A 74 -1.67 -5.69 -9.59
CA ILE A 74 -0.39 -5.92 -10.29
C ILE A 74 0.07 -7.36 -10.07
N SER A 75 0.01 -7.86 -8.84
CA SER A 75 0.35 -9.26 -8.53
C SER A 75 -0.54 -10.24 -9.28
N LYS A 76 -1.85 -10.01 -9.31
CA LYS A 76 -2.79 -10.82 -10.07
C LYS A 76 -2.46 -10.83 -11.58
N PHE A 77 -2.13 -9.69 -12.13
CA PHE A 77 -1.76 -9.57 -13.53
C PHE A 77 -0.47 -10.32 -13.84
N LEU A 78 0.56 -10.16 -13.04
CA LEU A 78 1.84 -10.87 -13.22
C LEU A 78 1.66 -12.39 -13.08
N ALA A 79 0.84 -12.84 -12.16
CA ALA A 79 0.50 -14.25 -12.01
C ALA A 79 -0.28 -14.77 -13.24
N PHE A 80 -1.20 -13.97 -13.75
CA PHE A 80 -2.01 -14.32 -14.92
C PHE A 80 -1.14 -14.54 -16.18
N ILE A 81 -0.15 -13.69 -16.40
CA ILE A 81 0.80 -13.86 -17.52
C ILE A 81 1.91 -14.86 -17.23
N GLU A 82 1.83 -15.56 -16.11
CA GLU A 82 2.79 -16.60 -15.68
C GLU A 82 4.22 -16.10 -15.46
N ALA A 83 4.38 -14.84 -15.08
CA ALA A 83 5.68 -14.26 -14.72
C ALA A 83 6.04 -14.60 -13.26
N VAL A 84 6.26 -15.88 -12.98
CA VAL A 84 6.38 -16.43 -11.62
C VAL A 84 7.50 -15.76 -10.82
N LYS A 85 8.67 -15.59 -11.41
CA LYS A 85 9.81 -14.93 -10.72
C LYS A 85 9.50 -13.47 -10.40
N SER A 86 8.84 -12.78 -11.30
CA SER A 86 8.44 -11.38 -11.12
C SER A 86 7.37 -11.25 -10.03
N VAL A 87 6.40 -12.16 -10.00
CA VAL A 87 5.38 -12.20 -8.94
C VAL A 87 6.02 -12.38 -7.57
N MET A 88 6.90 -13.34 -7.44
CA MET A 88 7.58 -13.65 -6.17
C MET A 88 8.37 -12.45 -5.66
N LYS A 89 9.15 -11.83 -6.53
CA LYS A 89 9.93 -10.63 -6.19
C LYS A 89 9.03 -9.44 -5.86
N PHE A 90 7.97 -9.23 -6.61
CA PHE A 90 7.01 -8.14 -6.38
C PHE A 90 6.30 -8.31 -5.05
N GLU A 91 5.82 -9.52 -4.72
CA GLU A 91 5.14 -9.82 -3.46
C GLU A 91 6.09 -9.67 -2.26
N GLU A 92 7.33 -10.10 -2.39
CA GLU A 92 8.35 -9.91 -1.35
C GLU A 92 8.51 -8.43 -1.00
N ILE A 93 8.69 -7.58 -1.99
CA ILE A 93 8.81 -6.13 -1.80
C ILE A 93 7.51 -5.52 -1.24
N ARG A 94 6.36 -5.99 -1.71
CA ARG A 94 5.06 -5.51 -1.23
C ARG A 94 4.84 -5.82 0.24
N VAL A 95 5.16 -7.03 0.67
CA VAL A 95 5.06 -7.46 2.07
C VAL A 95 6.01 -6.65 2.95
N GLU A 96 7.27 -6.53 2.54
CA GLU A 96 8.27 -5.73 3.26
C GLU A 96 7.82 -4.27 3.44
N ARG A 97 7.29 -3.67 2.39
CA ARG A 97 6.77 -2.30 2.43
C ARG A 97 5.58 -2.16 3.38
N GLN A 98 4.65 -3.11 3.38
CA GLN A 98 3.52 -3.13 4.31
C GLN A 98 3.99 -3.30 5.76
N MET A 99 4.96 -4.15 6.01
CA MET A 99 5.54 -4.33 7.35
C MET A 99 6.23 -3.06 7.85
N ASN A 100 7.03 -2.42 7.01
CA ASN A 100 7.70 -1.16 7.35
C ASN A 100 6.70 -0.05 7.65
N ASN A 101 5.64 0.07 6.86
CA ASN A 101 4.58 1.05 7.10
C ASN A 101 3.87 0.78 8.44
N LYS A 102 3.60 -0.48 8.75
CA LYS A 102 2.97 -0.86 10.01
C LYS A 102 3.87 -0.55 11.22
N VAL A 103 5.15 -0.88 11.13
CA VAL A 103 6.15 -0.56 12.17
C VAL A 103 6.25 0.94 12.37
N ASN A 104 6.34 1.73 11.29
CA ASN A 104 6.41 3.18 11.38
C ASN A 104 5.18 3.79 12.05
N ARG A 105 3.99 3.27 11.76
CA ARG A 105 2.75 3.70 12.42
C ARG A 105 2.77 3.41 13.92
N LEU A 106 3.23 2.23 14.32
CA LEU A 106 3.35 1.86 15.74
C LEU A 106 4.34 2.75 16.46
N VAL A 107 5.53 2.96 15.88
CA VAL A 107 6.57 3.83 16.46
C VAL A 107 6.07 5.26 16.60
N ASN A 108 5.40 5.80 15.57
CA ASN A 108 4.83 7.16 15.63
C ASN A 108 3.74 7.27 16.71
N CYS A 109 2.90 6.26 16.86
CA CYS A 109 1.87 6.21 17.89
C CYS A 109 2.48 6.19 19.29
N GLU A 110 3.46 5.36 19.54
CA GLU A 110 4.15 5.27 20.83
C GLU A 110 4.92 6.55 21.16
N THR A 111 5.60 7.14 20.18
CA THR A 111 6.29 8.42 20.32
C THR A 111 5.31 9.54 20.71
N ALA A 112 4.17 9.60 20.06
CA ALA A 112 3.13 10.59 20.39
C ALA A 112 2.58 10.40 21.80
N ASN A 113 2.34 9.15 22.21
CA ASN A 113 1.90 8.84 23.58
C ASN A 113 2.95 9.21 24.62
N LEU A 114 4.21 8.90 24.36
CA LEU A 114 5.32 9.28 25.25
C LEU A 114 5.42 10.80 25.40
N ASN A 115 5.31 11.54 24.31
CA ASN A 115 5.33 13.01 24.33
C ASN A 115 4.17 13.58 25.15
N LYS A 116 2.98 13.01 25.05
CA LYS A 116 1.84 13.42 25.89
C LYS A 116 2.12 13.21 27.37
N VAL A 117 2.68 12.07 27.73
CA VAL A 117 3.04 11.77 29.13
C VAL A 117 4.11 12.73 29.63
N LEU A 118 5.15 13.00 28.84
CA LEU A 118 6.24 13.92 29.20
C LEU A 118 5.70 15.35 29.38
N ASN A 119 4.84 15.84 28.48
CA ASN A 119 4.26 17.17 28.57
C ASN A 119 3.37 17.30 29.82
N ALA A 120 2.54 16.31 30.12
CA ALA A 120 1.73 16.30 31.33
C ALA A 120 2.60 16.32 32.60
N SER A 121 3.68 15.56 32.60
CA SER A 121 4.65 15.55 33.72
C SER A 121 5.31 16.90 33.91
N VAL A 122 5.73 17.59 32.84
CA VAL A 122 6.30 18.94 32.90
C VAL A 122 5.28 19.94 33.44
N GLU A 123 4.04 19.90 33.00
CA GLU A 123 2.99 20.77 33.51
C GLU A 123 2.74 20.56 35.00
N GLN A 124 2.71 19.32 35.47
CA GLN A 124 2.56 18.97 36.88
C GLN A 124 3.73 19.51 37.72
N ILE A 125 4.95 19.33 37.25
CA ILE A 125 6.15 19.84 37.93
C ILE A 125 6.12 21.37 38.02
N ASN A 126 5.72 22.04 36.93
CA ASN A 126 5.62 23.49 36.90
C ASN A 126 4.52 24.00 37.88
N ALA A 127 3.39 23.30 37.95
CA ALA A 127 2.33 23.63 38.90
C ALA A 127 2.79 23.50 40.34
N ILE A 128 3.53 22.45 40.69
CA ILE A 128 4.11 22.25 42.03
C ILE A 128 5.13 23.34 42.35
N LYS A 129 6.00 23.71 41.43
CA LYS A 129 6.95 24.81 41.60
C LYS A 129 6.25 26.15 41.89
N LYS A 130 5.20 26.47 41.14
CA LYS A 130 4.38 27.68 41.38
C LYS A 130 3.76 27.69 42.76
N LEU A 131 3.24 26.55 43.23
CA LEU A 131 2.66 26.42 44.56
C LEU A 131 3.72 26.65 45.66
N LYS A 132 4.92 26.13 45.47
CA LYS A 132 6.05 26.36 46.40
C LYS A 132 6.48 27.82 46.43
N GLU A 133 6.64 28.46 45.25
CA GLU A 133 7.03 29.88 45.14
C GLU A 133 5.99 30.82 45.75
N ASN A 134 4.72 30.50 45.63
CA ASN A 134 3.62 31.28 46.21
C ASN A 134 3.35 30.98 47.69
N GLY A 135 4.09 30.04 48.31
CA GLY A 135 3.91 29.63 49.68
C GLY A 135 2.59 28.82 49.95
N LYS A 136 1.86 28.50 48.89
CA LYS A 136 0.63 27.75 49.01
C LYS A 136 0.82 26.28 49.26
N PHE A 137 1.96 25.73 48.85
CA PHE A 137 2.28 24.32 49.07
C PHE A 137 2.35 23.94 50.54
N GLU A 138 2.93 24.81 51.39
CA GLU A 138 3.04 24.60 52.84
C GLU A 138 1.69 24.73 53.54
N LYS A 139 0.73 25.40 52.93
CA LYS A 139 -0.65 25.53 53.44
C LYS A 139 -1.60 24.38 53.09
N MET A 140 -1.15 23.47 52.26
CA MET A 140 -1.91 22.25 51.93
C MET A 140 -1.98 21.35 53.17
N GLU A 141 -3.12 20.65 53.35
CA GLU A 141 -3.26 19.63 54.38
C GLU A 141 -2.19 18.54 54.19
N ASP A 142 -1.65 18.03 55.33
CA ASP A 142 -0.55 17.06 55.28
C ASP A 142 -0.89 15.79 54.47
N GLY A 143 -2.14 15.37 54.40
CA GLY A 143 -2.59 14.26 53.57
C GLY A 143 -2.51 14.49 52.08
N LEU A 144 -2.40 15.76 51.63
CA LEU A 144 -2.25 16.14 50.22
C LEU A 144 -0.77 16.27 49.79
N LYS A 145 0.16 16.35 50.77
CA LYS A 145 1.60 16.41 50.50
C LYS A 145 2.23 15.04 50.27
N GLU A 146 1.60 14.01 50.74
CA GLU A 146 2.01 12.63 50.54
C GLU A 146 1.53 12.13 49.17
#